data_c7df2e95a511bed90c2e29c281c52506
#
_entry.id   c7df2e95a511bed90c2e29c281c52506
#
_cell.length_a   1.000
_cell.length_b   1.000
_cell.length_c   1.000
_cell.angle_alpha   90.00
_cell.angle_beta   90.00
_cell.angle_gamma   90.00
#
_symmetry.space_group_name_H-M   'P 1'
#
loop_
_entity.id
_entity.type
_entity.pdbx_description
1 polymer ?
#
loop_
_entity_poly.entity_id
_entity_poly.type
_entity_poly.pdbx_seq_one_letter_code
_entity_poly.pdbx_strand_id
1 'polypeptide(L)'
;TEADYKFNFTANNGIKITAPEQKQEIIDEGIEFLQKVLLNLYSDSFLKKNLPFSILLSEEVRMASYGETTIMNCYASSSFIALGNVSSSLKTMTDEEFVKIRADVNASFWAKYMSEVRGLFTISDAFYEASEEVEPKLYDPNWYRFKGTDPNEIDFYKYGVITYSENSYIDEDWPDFNSIYAPLKSEDLAQWMNFVFEKTPAEIQEICDKYPVMKKKYD
;
A
#
# COMPACT_ATOMS: atom_id res chain seq x y z
N THR A 1 -4.66 27.09 -12.39
CA THR A 1 -5.52 26.25 -13.25
C THR A 1 -6.45 25.48 -12.35
N GLU A 2 -7.72 25.88 -12.31
CA GLU A 2 -8.78 25.14 -11.65
C GLU A 2 -8.92 23.77 -12.33
N ALA A 3 -8.44 22.74 -11.67
CA ALA A 3 -8.81 21.39 -12.01
C ALA A 3 -10.15 21.09 -11.34
N ASP A 4 -11.23 21.48 -11.98
CA ASP A 4 -12.61 21.20 -11.54
C ASP A 4 -12.93 19.72 -11.88
N TYR A 5 -12.41 18.80 -11.05
CA TYR A 5 -12.73 17.37 -11.17
C TYR A 5 -14.05 17.10 -10.47
N LYS A 6 -15.14 17.37 -11.15
CA LYS A 6 -16.47 16.88 -10.76
C LYS A 6 -16.59 15.40 -11.10
N PHE A 7 -15.94 14.55 -10.30
CA PHE A 7 -16.27 13.13 -10.33
C PHE A 7 -17.57 12.91 -9.56
N ASN A 8 -18.62 12.65 -10.27
CA ASN A 8 -19.92 12.30 -9.69
C ASN A 8 -19.90 10.82 -9.29
N PHE A 9 -19.35 10.51 -8.13
CA PHE A 9 -19.41 9.16 -7.58
C PHE A 9 -20.77 8.93 -6.95
N THR A 10 -21.66 8.28 -7.68
CA THR A 10 -23.02 7.94 -7.23
C THR A 10 -23.08 6.59 -6.49
N ALA A 11 -21.96 5.96 -6.22
CA ALA A 11 -21.92 4.69 -5.51
C ALA A 11 -21.62 4.89 -4.01
N ASN A 12 -22.10 3.98 -3.16
CA ASN A 12 -21.77 3.93 -1.74
C ASN A 12 -20.27 3.69 -1.47
N ASN A 13 -19.54 3.29 -2.50
CA ASN A 13 -18.10 3.13 -2.50
C ASN A 13 -17.49 4.17 -3.43
N GLY A 14 -16.62 5.02 -2.92
CA GLY A 14 -16.03 6.06 -3.75
C GLY A 14 -14.77 6.66 -3.14
N ILE A 15 -13.92 7.17 -4.02
CA ILE A 15 -12.75 7.94 -3.62
C ILE A 15 -13.11 9.42 -3.61
N LYS A 16 -12.87 10.08 -2.48
CA LYS A 16 -12.95 11.51 -2.33
C LYS A 16 -11.55 12.08 -2.20
N ILE A 17 -11.21 13.02 -3.07
CA ILE A 17 -9.92 13.73 -3.06
C ILE A 17 -10.20 15.18 -2.71
N THR A 18 -9.58 15.66 -1.64
CA THR A 18 -9.69 17.05 -1.18
C THR A 18 -8.45 17.80 -1.64
N ALA A 19 -8.63 18.90 -2.39
CA ALA A 19 -7.51 19.73 -2.82
C ALA A 19 -6.80 20.36 -1.62
N PRO A 20 -5.47 20.54 -1.67
CA PRO A 20 -4.74 21.24 -0.62
C PRO A 20 -5.12 22.73 -0.60
N GLU A 21 -4.83 23.39 0.52
CA GLU A 21 -4.98 24.83 0.62
C GLU A 21 -4.17 25.52 -0.50
N GLN A 22 -4.81 26.44 -1.24
CA GLN A 22 -4.24 27.10 -2.43
C GLN A 22 -3.26 28.23 -2.03
N LYS A 23 -2.32 27.92 -1.15
CA LYS A 23 -1.19 28.75 -0.79
C LYS A 23 0.07 28.26 -1.49
N GLN A 24 0.82 29.19 -2.11
CA GLN A 24 2.04 28.84 -2.85
C GLN A 24 3.01 28.02 -2.02
N GLU A 25 3.21 28.38 -0.76
CA GLU A 25 4.08 27.65 0.19
C GLU A 25 3.67 26.19 0.36
N ILE A 26 2.38 25.91 0.55
CA ILE A 26 1.86 24.51 0.71
C ILE A 26 2.03 23.72 -0.58
N ILE A 27 1.82 24.34 -1.73
CA ILE A 27 1.99 23.69 -3.04
C ILE A 27 3.47 23.37 -3.28
N ASP A 28 4.38 24.30 -2.99
CA ASP A 28 5.83 24.09 -3.15
C ASP A 28 6.33 22.97 -2.23
N GLU A 29 5.90 22.94 -0.97
CA GLU A 29 6.19 21.87 -0.03
C GLU A 29 5.62 20.52 -0.50
N GLY A 30 4.41 20.52 -1.05
CA GLY A 30 3.79 19.33 -1.64
C GLY A 30 4.56 18.78 -2.84
N ILE A 31 5.13 19.66 -3.67
CA ILE A 31 6.00 19.25 -4.79
C ILE A 31 7.31 18.65 -4.27
N GLU A 32 7.95 19.27 -3.28
CA GLU A 32 9.15 18.71 -2.67
C GLU A 32 8.88 17.37 -1.99
N PHE A 33 7.72 17.25 -1.34
CA PHE A 33 7.29 16.01 -0.72
C PHE A 33 7.11 14.91 -1.77
N LEU A 34 6.40 15.17 -2.87
CA LEU A 34 6.26 14.25 -4.00
C LEU A 34 7.62 13.80 -4.54
N GLN A 35 8.56 14.73 -4.70
CA GLN A 35 9.91 14.40 -5.15
C GLN A 35 10.58 13.40 -4.21
N LYS A 36 10.49 13.61 -2.90
CA LYS A 36 11.13 12.76 -1.88
C LYS A 36 10.46 11.39 -1.75
N VAL A 37 9.14 11.32 -1.80
CA VAL A 37 8.42 10.05 -1.58
C VAL A 37 8.33 9.17 -2.82
N LEU A 38 8.46 9.74 -4.03
CA LEU A 38 8.29 9.00 -5.28
C LEU A 38 9.36 9.33 -6.33
N LEU A 39 9.45 10.58 -6.79
CA LEU A 39 10.17 10.87 -8.03
C LEU A 39 11.68 10.63 -7.93
N ASN A 40 12.31 10.99 -6.82
CA ASN A 40 13.76 10.84 -6.63
C ASN A 40 14.23 9.38 -6.44
N LEU A 41 13.29 8.45 -6.29
CA LEU A 41 13.62 7.02 -6.15
C LEU A 41 13.90 6.34 -7.50
N TYR A 42 13.54 6.97 -8.60
CA TYR A 42 13.60 6.37 -9.93
C TYR A 42 14.34 7.26 -10.92
N SER A 43 14.90 6.65 -11.97
CA SER A 43 15.55 7.41 -13.04
C SER A 43 14.50 8.17 -13.89
N ASP A 44 14.90 9.31 -14.45
CA ASP A 44 14.06 10.10 -15.35
C ASP A 44 13.50 9.29 -16.53
N SER A 45 14.31 8.40 -17.09
CA SER A 45 13.90 7.54 -18.20
C SER A 45 12.79 6.57 -17.79
N PHE A 46 12.86 6.03 -16.58
CA PHE A 46 11.82 5.18 -16.01
C PHE A 46 10.53 5.96 -15.76
N LEU A 47 10.63 7.12 -15.11
CA LEU A 47 9.48 7.96 -14.79
C LEU A 47 8.75 8.43 -16.06
N LYS A 48 9.46 8.92 -17.06
CA LYS A 48 8.88 9.37 -18.36
C LYS A 48 8.09 8.27 -19.06
N LYS A 49 8.47 7.02 -18.87
CA LYS A 49 7.80 5.86 -19.50
C LYS A 49 6.61 5.35 -18.67
N ASN A 50 6.70 5.42 -17.35
CA ASN A 50 5.85 4.64 -16.47
C ASN A 50 4.94 5.46 -15.55
N LEU A 51 5.15 6.77 -15.41
CA LEU A 51 4.24 7.59 -14.61
C LEU A 51 2.82 7.63 -15.22
N PRO A 52 1.78 7.79 -14.38
CA PRO A 52 0.44 8.07 -14.88
C PRO A 52 0.36 9.43 -15.57
N PHE A 53 -0.74 9.66 -16.27
CA PHE A 53 -0.97 10.94 -16.95
C PHE A 53 -0.95 12.14 -16.00
N SER A 54 -1.40 11.94 -14.75
CA SER A 54 -1.44 13.00 -13.74
C SER A 54 -1.02 12.49 -12.38
N ILE A 55 -0.40 13.38 -11.60
CA ILE A 55 -0.23 13.21 -10.15
C ILE A 55 -0.99 14.35 -9.49
N LEU A 56 -1.91 14.03 -8.60
CA LEU A 56 -2.74 14.98 -7.88
C LEU A 56 -2.15 15.16 -6.47
N LEU A 57 -1.79 16.39 -6.14
CA LEU A 57 -1.47 16.76 -4.76
C LEU A 57 -2.78 17.03 -4.04
N SER A 58 -3.00 16.39 -2.90
CA SER A 58 -4.24 16.49 -2.13
C SER A 58 -3.96 16.62 -0.65
N GLU A 59 -4.79 17.40 0.04
CA GLU A 59 -4.77 17.45 1.50
C GLU A 59 -5.17 16.10 2.07
N GLU A 60 -6.21 15.49 1.48
CA GLU A 60 -6.74 14.23 1.96
C GLU A 60 -7.27 13.38 0.80
N VAL A 61 -7.01 12.08 0.90
CA VAL A 61 -7.61 11.05 0.06
C VAL A 61 -8.43 10.13 0.97
N ARG A 62 -9.71 10.01 0.72
CA ARG A 62 -10.63 9.14 1.47
C ARG A 62 -11.25 8.09 0.56
N MET A 63 -11.32 6.88 1.05
CA MET A 63 -12.11 5.81 0.46
C MET A 63 -13.34 5.56 1.34
N ALA A 64 -14.53 5.63 0.75
CA ALA A 64 -15.77 5.25 1.41
C ALA A 64 -16.17 3.84 0.95
N SER A 65 -16.43 2.95 1.89
CA SER A 65 -16.88 1.58 1.65
C SER A 65 -17.87 1.17 2.73
N TYR A 66 -19.10 0.78 2.34
CA TYR A 66 -20.14 0.27 3.23
C TYR A 66 -20.42 1.12 4.49
N GLY A 67 -20.32 2.44 4.36
CA GLY A 67 -20.59 3.38 5.47
C GLY A 67 -19.35 3.73 6.31
N GLU A 68 -18.24 3.08 6.10
CA GLU A 68 -16.95 3.40 6.70
C GLU A 68 -16.13 4.32 5.80
N THR A 69 -15.24 5.08 6.39
CA THR A 69 -14.34 5.98 5.66
C THR A 69 -12.91 5.75 6.11
N THR A 70 -12.05 5.36 5.17
CA THR A 70 -10.62 5.18 5.41
C THR A 70 -9.84 6.33 4.79
N ILE A 71 -8.93 6.94 5.57
CA ILE A 71 -7.97 7.92 5.06
C ILE A 71 -6.77 7.16 4.48
N MET A 72 -6.39 7.52 3.26
CA MET A 72 -5.29 6.89 2.53
C MET A 72 -4.17 7.88 2.28
N ASN A 73 -2.92 7.44 2.38
CA ASN A 73 -1.76 8.25 2.00
C ASN A 73 -1.63 8.42 0.48
N CYS A 74 -2.15 7.45 -0.27
CA CYS A 74 -2.08 7.46 -1.73
C CYS A 74 -3.23 6.65 -2.32
N TYR A 75 -3.69 7.06 -3.49
CA TYR A 75 -4.61 6.27 -4.31
C TYR A 75 -4.15 6.26 -5.76
N ALA A 76 -4.11 5.08 -6.36
CA ALA A 76 -3.74 4.89 -7.77
C ALA A 76 -4.95 4.46 -8.61
N SER A 77 -5.16 5.15 -9.73
CA SER A 77 -6.16 4.83 -10.76
C SER A 77 -5.48 4.58 -12.11
N SER A 78 -6.28 4.31 -13.14
CA SER A 78 -5.75 4.11 -14.51
C SER A 78 -5.09 5.37 -15.12
N SER A 79 -5.43 6.54 -14.64
CA SER A 79 -5.00 7.81 -15.24
C SER A 79 -4.25 8.75 -14.29
N PHE A 80 -4.36 8.53 -12.98
CA PHE A 80 -3.70 9.39 -11.99
C PHE A 80 -3.28 8.63 -10.75
N ILE A 81 -2.34 9.22 -10.04
CA ILE A 81 -2.02 8.90 -8.64
C ILE A 81 -2.36 10.15 -7.81
N ALA A 82 -3.16 10.00 -6.75
CA ALA A 82 -3.41 11.04 -5.77
C ALA A 82 -2.52 10.83 -4.56
N LEU A 83 -1.72 11.84 -4.21
CA LEU A 83 -0.87 11.87 -3.03
C LEU A 83 -1.56 12.70 -1.96
N GLY A 84 -1.90 12.06 -0.83
CA GLY A 84 -2.48 12.72 0.34
C GLY A 84 -1.45 13.47 1.19
N ASN A 85 -1.93 14.02 2.30
CA ASN A 85 -1.13 14.71 3.33
C ASN A 85 -0.47 16.03 2.89
N VAL A 86 -0.84 16.61 1.74
CA VAL A 86 -0.31 17.91 1.30
C VAL A 86 -1.00 19.04 2.02
N SER A 87 -0.49 19.39 3.17
CA SER A 87 -0.99 20.48 4.04
C SER A 87 0.14 21.08 4.87
N SER A 88 -0.16 22.01 5.73
CA SER A 88 0.82 22.58 6.67
C SER A 88 1.43 21.54 7.63
N SER A 89 0.83 20.35 7.77
CA SER A 89 1.35 19.25 8.57
C SER A 89 2.66 18.65 8.03
N LEU A 90 2.98 18.86 6.75
CA LEU A 90 4.25 18.43 6.17
C LEU A 90 5.47 18.94 6.94
N LYS A 91 5.37 20.16 7.53
CA LYS A 91 6.45 20.77 8.33
C LYS A 91 6.73 20.08 9.67
N THR A 92 5.75 19.38 10.19
CA THR A 92 5.81 18.72 11.50
C THR A 92 5.82 17.20 11.39
N MET A 93 5.84 16.69 10.17
CA MET A 93 5.89 15.25 9.89
C MET A 93 7.15 14.62 10.46
N THR A 94 6.99 13.54 11.19
CA THR A 94 8.11 12.76 11.73
C THR A 94 8.76 11.91 10.64
N ASP A 95 10.00 11.48 10.88
CA ASP A 95 10.71 10.56 9.97
C ASP A 95 9.94 9.23 9.81
N GLU A 96 9.31 8.74 10.86
CA GLU A 96 8.51 7.51 10.84
C GLU A 96 7.27 7.66 9.94
N GLU A 97 6.52 8.76 10.09
CA GLU A 97 5.39 9.08 9.24
C GLU A 97 5.81 9.22 7.78
N PHE A 98 6.93 9.91 7.53
CA PHE A 98 7.49 10.06 6.19
C PHE A 98 7.82 8.70 5.55
N VAL A 99 8.50 7.81 6.27
CA VAL A 99 8.87 6.48 5.80
C VAL A 99 7.63 5.65 5.47
N LYS A 100 6.62 5.69 6.34
CA LYS A 100 5.33 5.01 6.12
C LYS A 100 4.62 5.52 4.87
N ILE A 101 4.50 6.84 4.71
CA ILE A 101 3.85 7.42 3.52
C ILE A 101 4.63 7.07 2.25
N ARG A 102 5.96 7.13 2.29
CA ARG A 102 6.81 6.72 1.17
C ARG A 102 6.56 5.27 0.79
N ALA A 103 6.45 4.38 1.76
CA ALA A 103 6.15 2.97 1.53
C ALA A 103 4.78 2.78 0.88
N ASP A 104 3.73 3.41 1.42
CA ASP A 104 2.37 3.35 0.88
C ASP A 104 2.27 3.87 -0.55
N VAL A 105 2.96 4.99 -0.85
CA VAL A 105 3.01 5.58 -2.20
C VAL A 105 3.65 4.62 -3.20
N ASN A 106 4.79 4.00 -2.82
CA ASN A 106 5.49 3.09 -3.72
C ASN A 106 4.79 1.73 -3.84
N ALA A 107 4.16 1.22 -2.77
CA ALA A 107 3.31 0.05 -2.84
C ALA A 107 2.13 0.27 -3.81
N SER A 108 1.45 1.42 -3.69
CA SER A 108 0.37 1.82 -4.61
C SER A 108 0.86 1.97 -6.05
N PHE A 109 2.04 2.54 -6.25
CA PHE A 109 2.63 2.69 -7.58
C PHE A 109 2.94 1.33 -8.21
N TRP A 110 3.62 0.43 -7.51
CA TRP A 110 4.04 -0.86 -8.06
C TRP A 110 2.91 -1.90 -8.11
N ALA A 111 2.28 -2.18 -6.98
CA ALA A 111 1.30 -3.24 -6.89
C ALA A 111 -0.02 -2.85 -7.56
N LYS A 112 -0.49 -1.60 -7.34
CA LYS A 112 -1.77 -1.17 -7.91
C LYS A 112 -1.62 -0.61 -9.32
N TYR A 113 -0.84 0.46 -9.50
CA TYR A 113 -0.77 1.13 -10.79
C TYR A 113 -0.01 0.31 -11.84
N MET A 114 1.23 -0.08 -11.56
CA MET A 114 2.09 -0.77 -12.54
C MET A 114 1.63 -2.20 -12.81
N SER A 115 1.25 -2.96 -11.79
CA SER A 115 0.85 -4.35 -11.91
C SER A 115 -0.62 -4.47 -12.29
N GLU A 116 -1.53 -4.11 -11.38
CA GLU A 116 -2.95 -4.42 -11.53
C GLU A 116 -3.62 -3.58 -12.64
N VAL A 117 -3.35 -2.26 -12.66
CA VAL A 117 -4.04 -1.34 -13.57
C VAL A 117 -3.40 -1.36 -14.97
N ARG A 118 -2.08 -1.33 -15.06
CA ARG A 118 -1.35 -1.19 -16.33
C ARG A 118 -0.83 -2.52 -16.88
N GLY A 119 -0.69 -3.54 -16.05
CA GLY A 119 -0.10 -4.82 -16.45
C GLY A 119 1.35 -4.71 -16.96
N LEU A 120 2.08 -3.68 -16.51
CA LEU A 120 3.47 -3.40 -16.91
C LEU A 120 4.50 -4.06 -15.99
N PHE A 121 4.04 -4.50 -14.83
CA PHE A 121 4.83 -5.22 -13.85
C PHE A 121 4.09 -6.49 -13.46
N THR A 122 4.80 -7.61 -13.48
CA THR A 122 4.29 -8.91 -13.02
C THR A 122 5.37 -9.53 -12.16
N ILE A 123 5.02 -9.87 -10.92
CA ILE A 123 5.90 -10.65 -10.07
C ILE A 123 5.94 -12.09 -10.57
N SER A 124 7.08 -12.77 -10.41
CA SER A 124 7.23 -14.19 -10.76
C SER A 124 6.28 -15.06 -9.93
N ASP A 125 5.73 -16.12 -10.52
CA ASP A 125 4.94 -17.12 -9.79
C ASP A 125 5.72 -17.73 -8.61
N ALA A 126 7.05 -17.85 -8.73
CA ALA A 126 7.92 -18.31 -7.66
C ALA A 126 7.76 -17.52 -6.35
N PHE A 127 7.36 -16.24 -6.42
CA PHE A 127 7.06 -15.44 -5.25
C PHE A 127 5.89 -16.03 -4.44
N TYR A 128 4.83 -16.45 -5.10
CA TYR A 128 3.66 -17.06 -4.43
C TYR A 128 3.92 -18.52 -4.08
N GLU A 129 4.56 -19.25 -4.98
CA GLU A 129 4.94 -20.66 -4.77
C GLU A 129 5.78 -20.84 -3.51
N ALA A 130 6.65 -19.88 -3.17
CA ALA A 130 7.43 -19.93 -1.92
C ALA A 130 6.54 -20.03 -0.68
N SER A 131 5.42 -19.34 -0.64
CA SER A 131 4.45 -19.42 0.45
C SER A 131 3.57 -20.68 0.35
N GLU A 132 3.19 -21.10 -0.86
CA GLU A 132 2.39 -22.29 -1.10
C GLU A 132 3.17 -23.59 -0.77
N GLU A 133 4.50 -23.59 -0.82
CA GLU A 133 5.33 -24.70 -0.32
C GLU A 133 5.22 -24.87 1.21
N VAL A 134 5.00 -23.79 1.95
CA VAL A 134 4.81 -23.82 3.41
C VAL A 134 3.37 -24.15 3.76
N GLU A 135 2.41 -23.51 3.08
CA GLU A 135 0.97 -23.72 3.28
C GLU A 135 0.27 -23.77 1.91
N PRO A 136 0.02 -24.97 1.37
CA PRO A 136 -0.53 -25.14 0.01
C PRO A 136 -1.89 -24.49 -0.23
N LYS A 137 -2.60 -24.14 0.82
CA LYS A 137 -3.92 -23.49 0.74
C LYS A 137 -3.89 -22.00 1.06
N LEU A 138 -2.71 -21.41 1.25
CA LEU A 138 -2.59 -20.03 1.72
C LEU A 138 -3.40 -19.05 0.85
N TYR A 139 -3.36 -19.23 -0.47
CA TYR A 139 -4.08 -18.38 -1.43
C TYR A 139 -5.37 -19.04 -1.96
N ASP A 140 -5.98 -19.94 -1.15
CA ASP A 140 -7.27 -20.55 -1.51
C ASP A 140 -8.34 -19.45 -1.69
N PRO A 141 -9.09 -19.43 -2.80
CA PRO A 141 -10.14 -18.43 -3.04
C PRO A 141 -11.30 -18.52 -2.03
N ASN A 142 -11.40 -19.61 -1.26
CA ASN A 142 -12.32 -19.71 -0.14
C ASN A 142 -11.72 -19.15 1.18
N TRP A 143 -10.63 -18.47 1.06
CA TRP A 143 -9.89 -17.78 2.11
C TRP A 143 -9.35 -18.70 3.21
N TYR A 144 -8.06 -18.92 3.14
CA TYR A 144 -7.34 -19.63 4.19
C TYR A 144 -7.42 -18.81 5.49
N ARG A 145 -7.88 -19.45 6.57
CA ARG A 145 -7.99 -18.86 7.89
C ARG A 145 -6.83 -19.34 8.76
N PHE A 146 -6.07 -18.40 9.32
CA PHE A 146 -5.06 -18.71 10.31
C PHE A 146 -5.70 -19.28 11.59
N LYS A 147 -4.96 -20.14 12.27
CA LYS A 147 -5.36 -20.62 13.59
C LYS A 147 -5.03 -19.55 14.63
N GLY A 148 -5.98 -19.29 15.51
CA GLY A 148 -5.88 -18.25 16.54
C GLY A 148 -6.85 -17.11 16.28
N THR A 149 -7.08 -16.31 17.29
CA THR A 149 -8.01 -15.17 17.28
C THR A 149 -7.31 -13.85 17.57
N ASP A 150 -6.10 -13.87 18.08
CA ASP A 150 -5.25 -12.68 18.24
C ASP A 150 -4.24 -12.60 17.08
N PRO A 151 -4.35 -11.57 16.22
CA PRO A 151 -3.40 -11.40 15.12
C PRO A 151 -1.95 -11.20 15.61
N ASN A 152 -1.75 -10.69 16.83
CA ASN A 152 -0.41 -10.48 17.38
C ASN A 152 0.30 -11.80 17.79
N GLU A 153 -0.44 -12.87 17.94
CA GLU A 153 0.11 -14.20 18.24
C GLU A 153 0.45 -15.01 16.98
N ILE A 154 0.05 -14.54 15.80
CA ILE A 154 0.29 -15.22 14.53
C ILE A 154 1.62 -14.73 13.95
N ASP A 155 2.55 -15.67 13.78
CA ASP A 155 3.83 -15.40 13.11
C ASP A 155 3.65 -15.51 11.59
N PHE A 156 3.18 -14.42 10.97
CA PHE A 156 2.89 -14.34 9.54
C PHE A 156 4.12 -14.61 8.66
N TYR A 157 5.32 -14.24 9.11
CA TYR A 157 6.56 -14.43 8.37
C TYR A 157 6.89 -15.91 8.16
N LYS A 158 6.39 -16.83 9.01
CA LYS A 158 6.52 -18.27 8.78
C LYS A 158 5.82 -18.75 7.51
N TYR A 159 4.81 -18.01 7.08
CA TYR A 159 4.05 -18.31 5.87
C TYR A 159 4.53 -17.50 4.65
N GLY A 160 5.50 -16.62 4.85
CA GLY A 160 5.99 -15.74 3.79
C GLY A 160 5.06 -14.57 3.48
N VAL A 161 4.16 -14.21 4.38
CA VAL A 161 3.28 -13.04 4.25
C VAL A 161 3.59 -12.01 5.33
N ILE A 162 3.26 -10.75 5.09
CA ILE A 162 3.58 -9.65 6.00
C ILE A 162 2.54 -9.53 7.11
N THR A 163 1.26 -9.64 6.74
CA THR A 163 0.15 -9.56 7.68
C THR A 163 -1.08 -10.27 7.10
N TYR A 164 -2.21 -10.17 7.78
CA TYR A 164 -3.49 -10.75 7.36
C TYR A 164 -4.19 -9.91 6.29
N SER A 165 -5.24 -10.50 5.67
CA SER A 165 -6.11 -9.84 4.69
C SER A 165 -6.92 -8.71 5.31
N GLU A 166 -7.18 -7.65 4.54
CA GLU A 166 -8.11 -6.57 4.91
C GLU A 166 -9.55 -7.07 5.15
N ASN A 167 -9.88 -8.25 4.65
CA ASN A 167 -11.18 -8.89 4.87
C ASN A 167 -11.27 -9.69 6.17
N SER A 168 -10.24 -9.66 7.01
CA SER A 168 -10.28 -10.28 8.33
C SER A 168 -11.24 -9.52 9.24
N TYR A 169 -11.98 -10.27 10.06
CA TYR A 169 -12.82 -9.69 11.09
C TYR A 169 -12.05 -9.68 12.41
N ILE A 170 -11.79 -8.50 12.94
CA ILE A 170 -11.08 -8.28 14.20
C ILE A 170 -11.98 -7.42 15.08
N ASP A 171 -12.28 -7.90 16.27
CA ASP A 171 -13.07 -7.23 17.29
C ASP A 171 -12.29 -7.29 18.61
N GLU A 172 -11.88 -6.13 19.11
CA GLU A 172 -11.07 -6.03 20.33
C GLU A 172 -11.87 -6.39 21.58
N ASP A 173 -13.20 -6.16 21.58
CA ASP A 173 -14.08 -6.45 22.71
C ASP A 173 -14.50 -7.94 22.75
N TRP A 174 -14.49 -8.61 21.58
CA TRP A 174 -14.92 -9.99 21.42
C TRP A 174 -13.91 -10.82 20.61
N PRO A 175 -12.66 -10.97 21.09
CA PRO A 175 -11.57 -11.59 20.32
C PRO A 175 -11.85 -13.04 19.93
N ASP A 176 -12.67 -13.78 20.67
CA ASP A 176 -13.04 -15.17 20.36
C ASP A 176 -13.80 -15.30 19.02
N PHE A 177 -14.39 -14.22 18.53
CA PHE A 177 -15.09 -14.19 17.26
C PHE A 177 -14.21 -13.74 16.08
N ASN A 178 -12.98 -13.35 16.33
CA ASN A 178 -12.06 -12.94 15.28
C ASN A 178 -11.86 -14.03 14.22
N SER A 179 -11.78 -13.58 12.99
CA SER A 179 -11.51 -14.43 11.83
C SER A 179 -10.37 -13.83 11.02
N ILE A 180 -9.18 -14.41 11.14
CA ILE A 180 -7.95 -13.89 10.57
C ILE A 180 -7.64 -14.68 9.29
N TYR A 181 -7.81 -14.03 8.14
CA TYR A 181 -7.63 -14.64 6.83
C TYR A 181 -6.25 -14.30 6.25
N ALA A 182 -5.72 -15.22 5.46
CA ALA A 182 -4.52 -14.95 4.68
C ALA A 182 -4.80 -13.90 3.60
N PRO A 183 -3.81 -13.09 3.22
CA PRO A 183 -3.96 -12.11 2.15
C PRO A 183 -4.22 -12.82 0.82
N LEU A 184 -5.00 -12.21 -0.05
CA LEU A 184 -5.06 -12.59 -1.46
C LEU A 184 -3.71 -12.31 -2.14
N LYS A 185 -3.42 -12.93 -3.29
CA LYS A 185 -2.15 -12.70 -4.02
C LYS A 185 -1.88 -11.21 -4.31
N SER A 186 -2.91 -10.44 -4.63
CA SER A 186 -2.78 -8.98 -4.86
C SER A 186 -2.50 -8.20 -3.57
N GLU A 187 -3.13 -8.57 -2.46
CA GLU A 187 -2.87 -7.97 -1.15
C GLU A 187 -1.46 -8.31 -0.67
N ASP A 188 -1.03 -9.57 -0.81
CA ASP A 188 0.30 -10.02 -0.43
C ASP A 188 1.39 -9.26 -1.20
N LEU A 189 1.22 -9.08 -2.52
CA LEU A 189 2.15 -8.26 -3.30
C LEU A 189 2.20 -6.81 -2.80
N ALA A 190 1.05 -6.21 -2.51
CA ALA A 190 0.99 -4.82 -2.02
C ALA A 190 1.64 -4.69 -0.63
N GLN A 191 1.38 -5.63 0.27
CA GLN A 191 2.00 -5.70 1.60
C GLN A 191 3.52 -5.88 1.51
N TRP A 192 4.01 -6.73 0.60
CA TRP A 192 5.43 -6.90 0.37
C TRP A 192 6.11 -5.67 -0.22
N MET A 193 5.47 -4.99 -1.17
CA MET A 193 6.00 -3.73 -1.69
C MET A 193 6.08 -2.68 -0.57
N ASN A 194 5.04 -2.56 0.25
CA ASN A 194 5.06 -1.66 1.41
C ASN A 194 6.22 -2.00 2.36
N PHE A 195 6.34 -3.25 2.74
CA PHE A 195 7.41 -3.76 3.61
C PHE A 195 8.83 -3.44 3.09
N VAL A 196 9.09 -3.66 1.79
CA VAL A 196 10.40 -3.38 1.19
C VAL A 196 10.72 -1.88 1.16
N PHE A 197 9.73 -1.01 0.96
CA PHE A 197 9.95 0.44 0.97
C PHE A 197 9.96 1.06 2.37
N GLU A 198 9.40 0.37 3.37
CA GLU A 198 9.42 0.80 4.76
C GLU A 198 10.72 0.41 5.46
N LYS A 199 11.16 -0.82 5.29
CA LYS A 199 12.31 -1.38 6.01
C LYS A 199 13.63 -1.01 5.38
N THR A 200 14.65 -0.94 6.22
CA THR A 200 16.05 -0.86 5.75
C THR A 200 16.53 -2.22 5.23
N PRO A 201 17.54 -2.26 4.34
CA PRO A 201 18.13 -3.52 3.89
C PRO A 201 18.63 -4.42 5.03
N ALA A 202 19.11 -3.84 6.13
CA ALA A 202 19.58 -4.60 7.28
C ALA A 202 18.44 -5.29 8.03
N GLU A 203 17.32 -4.59 8.24
CA GLU A 203 16.11 -5.18 8.85
C GLU A 203 15.52 -6.29 7.98
N ILE A 204 15.48 -6.10 6.65
CA ILE A 204 15.02 -7.14 5.73
C ILE A 204 15.93 -8.36 5.80
N GLN A 205 17.25 -8.16 5.82
CA GLN A 205 18.21 -9.25 5.91
C GLN A 205 18.05 -10.04 7.23
N GLU A 206 17.85 -9.36 8.34
CA GLU A 206 17.61 -10.02 9.64
C GLU A 206 16.35 -10.92 9.61
N ILE A 207 15.28 -10.41 9.00
CA ILE A 207 14.04 -11.19 8.83
C ILE A 207 14.27 -12.37 7.89
N CYS A 208 14.95 -12.16 6.77
CA CYS A 208 15.27 -13.21 5.80
C CYS A 208 16.16 -14.31 6.42
N ASP A 209 17.11 -13.96 7.28
CA ASP A 209 17.98 -14.91 7.97
C ASP A 209 17.18 -15.79 8.96
N LYS A 210 16.13 -15.24 9.55
CA LYS A 210 15.26 -15.96 10.48
C LYS A 210 14.20 -16.81 9.78
N TYR A 211 13.69 -16.35 8.64
CA TYR A 211 12.58 -16.97 7.92
C TYR A 211 12.97 -17.32 6.48
N PRO A 212 13.30 -18.58 6.18
CA PRO A 212 13.72 -18.99 4.82
C PRO A 212 12.72 -18.68 3.72
N VAL A 213 11.42 -18.73 4.02
CA VAL A 213 10.36 -18.38 3.05
C VAL A 213 10.37 -16.89 2.71
N MET A 214 10.63 -16.02 3.69
CA MET A 214 10.78 -14.58 3.46
C MET A 214 11.99 -14.30 2.56
N LYS A 215 13.12 -14.99 2.82
CA LYS A 215 14.30 -14.91 1.95
C LYS A 215 14.00 -15.35 0.53
N LYS A 216 13.30 -16.48 0.34
CA LYS A 216 12.95 -17.01 -0.98
C LYS A 216 12.05 -16.08 -1.79
N LYS A 217 11.20 -15.31 -1.11
CA LYS A 217 10.34 -14.29 -1.74
C LYS A 217 11.10 -12.99 -2.07
N TYR A 218 12.11 -12.66 -1.27
CA TYR A 218 12.90 -11.44 -1.44
C TYR A 218 13.93 -11.56 -2.57
N ASP A 219 14.57 -12.73 -2.70
CA ASP A 219 15.57 -13.04 -3.74
C ASP A 219 14.95 -13.17 -5.15
#